data_0f679b15114651af23f70ade343fe382
#
_entry.id   0f679b15114651af23f70ade343fe382
#
_cell.length_a   1.000
_cell.length_b   1.000
_cell.length_c   1.000
_cell.angle_alpha   90.00
_cell.angle_beta   90.00
_cell.angle_gamma   90.00
#
_symmetry.space_group_name_H-M   'P 1'
#
loop_
_entity.id
_entity.type
_entity.pdbx_description
1 polymer ?
#
loop_
_entity_poly.entity_id
_entity_poly.type
_entity_poly.pdbx_seq_one_letter_code
_entity_poly.pdbx_strand_id
1 'polypeptide(L)'
;MADYVFSEKDNGASAQVQRGAKITIELKENPTTGYRWAISSIDQALLAAEGDEFLPPDQATPGAGGQHRFFFRAKGAGSTALTLISKRAWQRDDQAIGTFKLRVRIFN
;
A
#
# COMPACT_ATOMS: atom_id res chain seq x y z
N MET A 1 -17.13 12.13 3.76
CA MET A 1 -15.71 11.79 3.61
C MET A 1 -15.56 10.70 2.62
N ALA A 2 -14.65 10.86 1.69
CA ALA A 2 -14.42 9.86 0.67
C ALA A 2 -13.37 8.85 1.11
N ASP A 3 -13.61 7.59 0.82
CA ASP A 3 -12.66 6.52 1.00
C ASP A 3 -12.22 6.02 -0.37
N TYR A 4 -10.94 5.79 -0.54
CA TYR A 4 -10.36 5.33 -1.80
C TYR A 4 -9.68 4.00 -1.57
N VAL A 5 -9.87 3.07 -2.51
CA VAL A 5 -9.23 1.75 -2.47
C VAL A 5 -8.48 1.54 -3.77
N PHE A 6 -7.20 1.20 -3.65
CA PHE A 6 -6.32 0.93 -4.78
C PHE A 6 -5.77 -0.48 -4.66
N SER A 7 -5.45 -1.10 -5.79
CA SER A 7 -4.92 -2.45 -5.84
C SER A 7 -3.74 -2.51 -6.84
N GLU A 8 -3.21 -3.71 -7.10
CA GLU A 8 -2.06 -3.88 -7.99
C GLU A 8 -2.26 -3.24 -9.36
N LYS A 9 -3.49 -3.23 -9.85
CA LYS A 9 -3.78 -2.63 -11.16
C LYS A 9 -3.54 -1.13 -11.20
N ASP A 10 -3.46 -0.50 -10.04
CA ASP A 10 -3.26 0.95 -9.92
C ASP A 10 -1.79 1.33 -9.76
N ASN A 11 -0.88 0.35 -9.88
CA ASN A 11 0.54 0.62 -9.81
C ASN A 11 0.96 1.63 -10.88
N GLY A 12 1.63 2.69 -10.44
CA GLY A 12 2.05 3.78 -11.33
C GLY A 12 0.98 4.82 -11.59
N ALA A 13 -0.21 4.65 -11.01
CA ALA A 13 -1.31 5.60 -11.20
C ALA A 13 -1.11 6.88 -10.38
N SER A 14 -1.92 7.89 -10.71
CA SER A 14 -2.03 9.13 -9.96
C SER A 14 -3.44 9.26 -9.44
N ALA A 15 -3.57 9.63 -8.18
CA ALA A 15 -4.85 9.81 -7.52
C ALA A 15 -5.00 11.23 -7.01
N GLN A 16 -6.22 11.75 -7.01
CA GLN A 16 -6.55 13.05 -6.44
C GLN A 16 -7.55 12.82 -5.32
N VAL A 17 -7.21 13.25 -4.12
CA VAL A 17 -8.03 13.02 -2.93
C VAL A 17 -8.18 14.30 -2.13
N GLN A 18 -9.25 14.38 -1.34
CA GLN A 18 -9.46 15.47 -0.41
C GLN A 18 -8.66 15.23 0.86
N ARG A 19 -8.22 16.31 1.50
CA ARG A 19 -7.63 16.23 2.83
C ARG A 19 -8.62 15.59 3.79
N GLY A 20 -8.16 14.66 4.60
CA GLY A 20 -9.00 13.89 5.50
C GLY A 20 -9.48 12.55 4.93
N ALA A 21 -9.28 12.32 3.64
CA ALA A 21 -9.71 11.08 3.00
C ALA A 21 -8.90 9.88 3.51
N LYS A 22 -9.56 8.73 3.58
CA LYS A 22 -8.91 7.47 3.88
C LYS A 22 -8.49 6.80 2.58
N ILE A 23 -7.26 6.32 2.54
CA ILE A 23 -6.71 5.61 1.39
C ILE A 23 -6.34 4.21 1.85
N THR A 24 -6.87 3.21 1.16
CA THR A 24 -6.55 1.80 1.41
C THR A 24 -5.85 1.24 0.20
N ILE A 25 -4.72 0.56 0.40
CA ILE A 25 -4.00 -0.12 -0.67
C ILE A 25 -4.06 -1.62 -0.38
N GLU A 26 -4.62 -2.38 -1.33
CA GLU A 26 -4.78 -3.83 -1.22
C GLU A 26 -3.85 -4.50 -2.21
N LEU A 27 -2.91 -5.29 -1.69
CA LEU A 27 -1.92 -5.99 -2.52
C LEU A 27 -1.95 -7.48 -2.19
N LYS A 28 -1.83 -8.31 -3.21
CA LYS A 28 -1.76 -9.74 -3.02
C LYS A 28 -0.46 -10.11 -2.32
N GLU A 29 -0.56 -11.00 -1.34
CA GLU A 29 0.60 -11.45 -0.59
C GLU A 29 0.42 -12.91 -0.21
N ASN A 30 1.44 -13.72 -0.50
CA ASN A 30 1.47 -15.12 -0.10
C ASN A 30 2.55 -15.30 0.97
N PRO A 31 2.17 -15.40 2.26
CA PRO A 31 3.15 -15.45 3.33
C PRO A 31 4.02 -16.71 3.31
N THR A 32 3.58 -17.78 2.63
CA THR A 32 4.38 -19.00 2.55
C THR A 32 5.69 -18.81 1.78
N THR A 33 5.78 -17.77 0.96
CA THR A 33 7.00 -17.47 0.21
C THR A 33 8.02 -16.67 1.00
N GLY A 34 7.62 -16.10 2.13
CA GLY A 34 8.43 -15.19 2.92
C GLY A 34 8.46 -13.76 2.39
N TYR A 35 7.92 -13.51 1.20
CA TYR A 35 7.84 -12.16 0.65
C TYR A 35 6.64 -11.43 1.22
N ARG A 36 6.89 -10.24 1.77
CA ARG A 36 5.86 -9.42 2.37
C ARG A 36 5.98 -7.98 1.90
N TRP A 37 4.83 -7.33 1.77
CA TRP A 37 4.79 -5.92 1.42
C TRP A 37 5.15 -5.06 2.62
N ALA A 38 5.87 -3.98 2.36
CA ALA A 38 6.24 -2.99 3.38
C ALA A 38 6.31 -1.61 2.74
N ILE A 39 6.09 -0.58 3.54
CA ILE A 39 6.22 0.79 3.09
C ILE A 39 7.71 1.09 2.89
N SER A 40 8.08 1.49 1.68
CA SER A 40 9.45 1.87 1.36
C SER A 40 9.65 3.39 1.44
N SER A 41 8.68 4.15 0.95
CA SER A 41 8.79 5.60 0.93
C SER A 41 7.42 6.23 1.18
N ILE A 42 7.36 7.15 2.12
CA ILE A 42 6.14 7.89 2.46
C ILE A 42 6.53 9.26 3.00
N ASP A 43 5.80 10.29 2.57
CA ASP A 43 5.91 11.62 3.16
C ASP A 43 4.88 11.75 4.28
N GLN A 44 5.33 11.62 5.50
CA GLN A 44 4.44 11.61 6.67
C GLN A 44 3.84 12.97 6.97
N ALA A 45 4.34 14.04 6.36
CA ALA A 45 3.70 15.35 6.48
C ALA A 45 2.41 15.41 5.68
N LEU A 46 2.31 14.62 4.62
CA LEU A 46 1.13 14.63 3.73
C LEU A 46 0.26 13.40 3.90
N LEU A 47 0.84 12.25 4.21
CA LEU A 47 0.11 11.00 4.38
C LEU A 47 0.46 10.37 5.72
N ALA A 48 -0.53 10.09 6.54
CA ALA A 48 -0.32 9.35 7.78
C ALA A 48 -0.58 7.87 7.54
N ALA A 49 0.38 7.03 7.90
CA ALA A 49 0.17 5.59 7.92
C ALA A 49 -0.64 5.24 9.16
N GLU A 50 -1.78 4.57 8.98
CA GLU A 50 -2.71 4.25 10.06
C GLU A 50 -2.74 2.77 10.38
N GLY A 51 -1.78 2.01 9.89
CA GLY A 51 -1.69 0.60 10.16
C GLY A 51 -1.87 -0.24 8.92
N ASP A 52 -1.86 -1.53 9.13
CA ASP A 52 -2.02 -2.50 8.06
C ASP A 52 -2.62 -3.79 8.63
N GLU A 53 -3.15 -4.62 7.75
CA GLU A 53 -3.65 -5.93 8.14
C GLU A 53 -3.44 -6.93 7.01
N PHE A 54 -3.29 -8.21 7.38
CA PHE A 54 -3.22 -9.28 6.42
C PHE A 54 -4.52 -10.08 6.48
N LEU A 55 -5.15 -10.27 5.32
CA LEU A 55 -6.37 -11.06 5.19
C LEU A 55 -6.03 -12.37 4.49
N PRO A 56 -6.14 -13.51 5.20
CA PRO A 56 -5.91 -14.79 4.57
C PRO A 56 -7.01 -15.10 3.54
N PRO A 57 -6.77 -16.01 2.59
CA PRO A 57 -7.80 -16.40 1.64
C PRO A 57 -8.98 -17.08 2.35
N ASP A 58 -10.18 -16.87 1.83
CA ASP A 58 -11.40 -17.42 2.42
C ASP A 58 -11.43 -18.95 2.40
N GLN A 59 -10.81 -19.54 1.39
CA GLN A 59 -10.77 -20.97 1.24
C GLN A 59 -9.38 -21.47 1.58
N ALA A 60 -9.31 -22.60 2.29
CA ALA A 60 -8.04 -23.22 2.63
C ALA A 60 -7.46 -23.95 1.41
N THR A 61 -7.31 -23.26 0.30
CA THR A 61 -6.70 -23.80 -0.91
C THR A 61 -5.19 -23.73 -0.74
N PRO A 62 -4.48 -24.87 -0.80
CA PRO A 62 -3.02 -24.84 -0.67
C PRO A 62 -2.38 -23.92 -1.70
N GLY A 63 -1.49 -23.05 -1.23
CA GLY A 63 -0.80 -22.10 -2.09
C GLY A 63 -1.59 -20.86 -2.45
N ALA A 64 -2.84 -20.74 -2.03
CA ALA A 64 -3.61 -19.52 -2.27
C ALA A 64 -3.07 -18.39 -1.40
N GLY A 65 -2.83 -17.23 -2.00
CA GLY A 65 -2.41 -16.04 -1.30
C GLY A 65 -3.58 -15.29 -0.69
N GLY A 66 -3.28 -14.43 0.27
CA GLY A 66 -4.25 -13.49 0.82
C GLY A 66 -4.03 -12.09 0.28
N GLN A 67 -4.49 -11.11 1.03
CA GLN A 67 -4.31 -9.70 0.70
C GLN A 67 -3.72 -8.97 1.89
N HIS A 68 -2.80 -8.08 1.63
CA HIS A 68 -2.25 -7.17 2.63
C HIS A 68 -2.84 -5.79 2.36
N ARG A 69 -3.54 -5.24 3.35
CA ARG A 69 -4.14 -3.91 3.26
C ARG A 69 -3.33 -2.94 4.08
N PHE A 70 -3.01 -1.81 3.46
CA PHE A 70 -2.35 -0.70 4.14
C PHE A 70 -3.30 0.49 4.19
N PHE A 71 -3.38 1.14 5.35
CA PHE A 71 -4.30 2.25 5.58
C PHE A 71 -3.54 3.54 5.76
N PHE A 72 -3.98 4.57 5.04
CA PHE A 72 -3.40 5.89 5.09
C PHE A 72 -4.48 6.94 5.20
N ARG A 73 -4.12 8.09 5.76
CA ARG A 73 -4.99 9.27 5.84
C ARG A 73 -4.28 10.45 5.19
N ALA A 74 -5.00 11.15 4.32
CA ALA A 74 -4.48 12.40 3.72
C ALA A 74 -4.50 13.47 4.79
N LYS A 75 -3.32 14.01 5.15
CA LYS A 75 -3.16 14.96 6.25
C LYS A 75 -3.04 16.39 5.76
N GLY A 76 -2.25 16.61 4.72
CA GLY A 76 -1.92 17.94 4.26
C GLY A 76 -2.12 18.08 2.77
N ALA A 77 -2.41 19.30 2.31
CA ALA A 77 -2.54 19.55 0.88
C ALA A 77 -1.16 19.53 0.22
N GLY A 78 -1.09 18.98 -0.99
CA GLY A 78 0.15 18.89 -1.75
C GLY A 78 0.20 17.63 -2.58
N SER A 79 1.35 17.40 -3.20
CA SER A 79 1.58 16.24 -4.04
C SER A 79 2.71 15.39 -3.47
N THR A 80 2.52 14.08 -3.45
CA THR A 80 3.51 13.15 -2.94
C THR A 80 3.41 11.82 -3.68
N ALA A 81 4.37 10.95 -3.43
CA ALA A 81 4.35 9.59 -3.95
C ALA A 81 4.51 8.62 -2.78
N LEU A 82 3.74 7.53 -2.83
CA LEU A 82 3.80 6.46 -1.86
C LEU A 82 4.36 5.24 -2.56
N THR A 83 5.36 4.59 -1.96
CA THR A 83 5.98 3.40 -2.52
C THR A 83 5.95 2.26 -1.52
N LEU A 84 5.45 1.12 -1.95
CA LEU A 84 5.47 -0.13 -1.22
C LEU A 84 6.32 -1.13 -1.99
N ILE A 85 7.04 -1.98 -1.27
CA ILE A 85 7.88 -3.01 -1.89
C ILE A 85 7.59 -4.37 -1.27
N SER A 86 7.76 -5.41 -2.08
CA SER A 86 7.63 -6.79 -1.62
C SER A 86 9.02 -7.41 -1.54
N LYS A 87 9.44 -7.78 -0.35
CA LYS A 87 10.76 -8.38 -0.11
C LYS A 87 10.70 -9.33 1.08
N ARG A 88 11.72 -10.14 1.23
CA ARG A 88 11.90 -10.92 2.46
C ARG A 88 12.49 -10.02 3.54
N ALA A 89 12.20 -10.35 4.81
CA ALA A 89 12.54 -9.48 5.94
C ALA A 89 14.04 -9.16 6.04
N TRP A 90 14.90 -10.11 5.64
CA TRP A 90 16.36 -9.94 5.73
C TRP A 90 16.97 -9.32 4.48
N GLN A 91 16.19 -9.04 3.44
CA GLN A 91 16.70 -8.46 2.21
C GLN A 91 16.74 -6.94 2.27
N ARG A 92 17.62 -6.35 1.46
CA ARG A 92 17.62 -4.90 1.27
C ARG A 92 16.48 -4.50 0.35
N ASP A 93 16.11 -3.23 0.37
CA ASP A 93 15.03 -2.72 -0.48
C ASP A 93 15.32 -2.92 -1.97
N ASP A 94 16.58 -2.85 -2.39
CA ASP A 94 16.95 -3.06 -3.79
C ASP A 94 16.82 -4.52 -4.24
N GLN A 95 16.55 -5.43 -3.31
CA GLN A 95 16.32 -6.85 -3.60
C GLN A 95 14.83 -7.19 -3.68
N ALA A 96 13.95 -6.20 -3.58
CA ALA A 96 12.52 -6.43 -3.66
C ALA A 96 12.12 -7.01 -5.00
N ILE A 97 11.15 -7.94 -4.97
CA ILE A 97 10.64 -8.58 -6.19
C ILE A 97 9.42 -7.86 -6.76
N GLY A 98 8.86 -6.94 -6.01
CA GLY A 98 7.69 -6.19 -6.46
C GLY A 98 7.71 -4.79 -5.90
N THR A 99 7.15 -3.86 -6.66
CA THR A 99 7.03 -2.47 -6.28
C THR A 99 5.64 -1.98 -6.64
N PHE A 100 5.01 -1.27 -5.70
CA PHE A 100 3.77 -0.57 -5.94
C PHE A 100 4.03 0.91 -5.69
N LYS A 101 3.71 1.76 -6.66
CA LYS A 101 3.89 3.20 -6.52
C LYS A 101 2.58 3.91 -6.88
N LEU A 102 2.16 4.81 -6.00
CA LEU A 102 0.98 5.64 -6.21
C LEU A 102 1.35 7.09 -5.99
N ARG A 103 1.06 7.93 -6.98
CA ARG A 103 1.18 9.38 -6.82
C ARG A 103 -0.13 9.90 -6.28
N VAL A 104 -0.06 10.75 -5.26
CA VAL A 104 -1.25 11.27 -4.59
C VAL A 104 -1.18 12.78 -4.57
N ARG A 105 -2.23 13.41 -5.09
CA ARG A 105 -2.42 14.85 -4.97
C ARG A 105 -3.57 15.10 -4.00
N ILE A 106 -3.29 15.87 -2.96
CA ILE A 106 -4.23 16.12 -1.88
C ILE A 106 -4.69 17.58 -1.95
N PHE A 107 -5.99 17.75 -2.04
CA PHE A 107 -6.63 19.06 -2.06
C PHE A 107 -7.15 19.41 -0.65
N ASN A 108 -7.13 20.69 -0.35
CA ASN A 108 -7.72 21.18 0.87
C ASN A 108 -9.23 20.97 0.92
#